data_82fa12a758e00178050ba2323393865e
#
_entry.id   82fa12a758e00178050ba2323393865e
#
_cell.length_a   1.000
_cell.length_b   1.000
_cell.length_c   1.000
_cell.angle_alpha   90.00
_cell.angle_beta   90.00
_cell.angle_gamma   90.00
#
_symmetry.space_group_name_H-M   'P 1'
#
loop_
_entity.id
_entity.type
_entity.pdbx_description
1 polymer ?
#
loop_
_entity_poly.entity_id
_entity_poly.type
_entity_poly.pdbx_seq_one_letter_code
_entity_poly.pdbx_strand_id
1 'polypeptide(L)'
;MSTTIFQDGQPTLPAAGVGGGRCPDALLARYGQVLDGGRLNWTQYHNLGRRLGSGGQGVVFLTTRKGTDGFTLPVALKVFSPERYDSESAYSAAMERIARVSAQVAQIQQDNLLDVQNFVEQRQIRIMEMEWIDGYDLSRLLAPDLLEQTRERVSASRWEYLNNVIVTPGPRQSRLKPGVAIAIVRECLAALAALHRVNILHGDVKSSNIMVKRTGNAKIIDIGSAVTLATAPSHRTCTPAYAAPEVLEGRDHSPSSDLASLGYVLVEMLSGQPPFAGLTSFQDLLEAKRSL
;
A
#
# COMPACT_ATOMS: atom_id res chain seq x y z
N MET A 1 -6.91 12.42 22.83
CA MET A 1 -5.50 12.75 22.57
C MET A 1 -4.69 12.24 23.75
N SER A 2 -4.05 11.11 23.61
CA SER A 2 -3.15 10.59 24.65
C SER A 2 -1.74 10.96 24.23
N THR A 3 -1.22 12.02 24.83
CA THR A 3 0.16 12.43 24.66
C THR A 3 1.01 11.51 25.52
N THR A 4 1.77 10.61 24.91
CA THR A 4 2.80 9.86 25.62
C THR A 4 3.89 10.86 26.00
N ILE A 5 3.81 11.38 27.23
CA ILE A 5 4.89 12.18 27.81
C ILE A 5 5.94 11.14 28.26
N PHE A 6 7.09 11.15 27.60
CA PHE A 6 8.28 10.54 28.19
C PHE A 6 8.56 11.32 29.48
N GLN A 7 8.31 10.71 30.63
CA GLN A 7 8.73 11.30 31.89
C GLN A 7 10.25 11.44 31.85
N ASP A 8 10.74 12.65 32.11
CA ASP A 8 12.15 12.95 32.24
C ASP A 8 12.80 11.92 33.16
N GLY A 9 13.77 11.22 32.60
CA GLY A 9 14.30 10.01 33.16
C GLY A 9 14.97 10.21 34.50
N GLN A 10 14.86 9.22 35.31
CA GLN A 10 15.92 8.94 36.28
C GLN A 10 17.23 8.75 35.51
N PRO A 11 18.34 9.32 35.98
CA PRO A 11 19.62 9.14 35.33
C PRO A 11 19.91 7.62 35.27
N THR A 12 20.04 7.09 34.07
CA THR A 12 20.53 5.73 33.85
C THR A 12 21.94 5.68 34.41
N LEU A 13 22.13 4.93 35.50
CA LEU A 13 23.45 4.64 36.03
C LEU A 13 24.26 3.97 34.92
N PRO A 14 25.49 4.42 34.64
CA PRO A 14 26.35 3.76 33.67
C PRO A 14 26.58 2.31 34.12
N ALA A 15 26.43 1.37 33.19
CA ALA A 15 26.75 -0.03 33.43
C ALA A 15 28.20 -0.11 33.97
N ALA A 16 28.36 -0.70 35.12
CA ALA A 16 29.68 -0.91 35.72
C ALA A 16 30.55 -1.73 34.77
N GLY A 17 31.62 -1.13 34.22
CA GLY A 17 32.62 -1.86 33.46
C GLY A 17 33.16 -1.27 32.17
N VAL A 18 32.72 -0.09 31.73
CA VAL A 18 33.37 0.59 30.59
C VAL A 18 34.19 1.75 31.15
N GLY A 19 35.52 1.71 30.93
CA GLY A 19 36.44 2.74 31.40
C GLY A 19 35.98 4.13 31.07
N GLY A 20 35.93 5.00 32.10
CA GLY A 20 35.34 6.32 32.06
C GLY A 20 36.09 7.34 31.18
N GLY A 21 36.00 7.19 29.87
CA GLY A 21 36.35 8.23 28.92
C GLY A 21 35.21 9.27 28.94
N ARG A 22 35.47 10.47 29.44
CA ARG A 22 34.54 11.60 29.35
C ARG A 22 34.33 11.94 27.87
N CYS A 23 33.05 12.08 27.44
CA CYS A 23 32.76 12.50 26.09
C CYS A 23 33.52 13.83 25.79
N PRO A 24 34.19 13.97 24.63
CA PRO A 24 34.90 15.19 24.31
C PRO A 24 33.99 16.42 24.40
N ASP A 25 34.43 17.47 25.10
CA ASP A 25 33.66 18.68 25.27
C ASP A 25 33.21 19.32 23.96
N ALA A 26 33.99 19.18 22.91
CA ALA A 26 33.64 19.60 21.54
C ALA A 26 32.41 18.85 20.97
N LEU A 27 32.20 17.59 21.31
CA LEU A 27 31.06 16.81 20.83
C LEU A 27 29.80 17.19 21.64
N LEU A 28 29.94 17.42 22.95
CA LEU A 28 28.87 17.93 23.79
C LEU A 28 28.41 19.34 23.37
N ALA A 29 29.35 20.22 23.02
CA ALA A 29 29.02 21.53 22.47
C ALA A 29 28.26 21.43 21.13
N ARG A 30 28.63 20.54 20.24
CA ARG A 30 27.89 20.29 18.98
C ARG A 30 26.49 19.73 19.23
N TYR A 31 26.35 18.83 20.20
CA TYR A 31 25.05 18.32 20.61
C TYR A 31 24.14 19.47 21.10
N GLY A 32 24.66 20.35 21.96
CA GLY A 32 23.94 21.57 22.40
C GLY A 32 23.53 22.44 21.21
N GLN A 33 24.45 22.72 20.27
CA GLN A 33 24.14 23.51 19.08
C GLN A 33 23.02 22.88 18.20
N VAL A 34 22.97 21.55 18.10
CA VAL A 34 21.89 20.85 17.39
C VAL A 34 20.55 21.04 18.07
N LEU A 35 20.49 20.94 19.41
CA LEU A 35 19.26 21.12 20.17
C LEU A 35 18.79 22.59 20.14
N ASP A 36 19.71 23.55 20.33
CA ASP A 36 19.40 24.99 20.35
C ASP A 36 18.99 25.50 18.97
N GLY A 37 19.47 24.88 17.90
CA GLY A 37 19.16 25.24 16.54
C GLY A 37 17.69 25.08 16.14
N GLY A 38 16.93 24.24 16.85
CA GLY A 38 15.49 24.04 16.66
C GLY A 38 15.05 23.56 15.28
N ARG A 39 15.99 23.42 14.35
CA ARG A 39 15.75 22.97 12.95
C ARG A 39 16.86 22.02 12.52
N LEU A 40 16.47 20.87 11.96
CA LEU A 40 17.39 19.93 11.34
C LEU A 40 17.12 19.89 9.85
N ASN A 41 18.15 20.14 9.06
CA ASN A 41 18.11 20.04 7.59
C ASN A 41 19.06 18.94 7.15
N TRP A 42 18.52 17.90 6.50
CA TRP A 42 19.34 16.90 5.81
C TRP A 42 18.74 16.58 4.45
N THR A 43 19.62 16.31 3.50
CA THR A 43 19.24 15.92 2.15
C THR A 43 19.27 14.41 2.05
N GLN A 44 18.20 13.82 1.55
CA GLN A 44 18.14 12.40 1.23
C GLN A 44 18.32 12.21 -0.27
N TYR A 45 19.21 11.31 -0.65
CA TYR A 45 19.42 10.93 -2.05
C TYR A 45 18.88 9.53 -2.29
N HIS A 46 18.04 9.40 -3.34
CA HIS A 46 17.52 8.14 -3.81
C HIS A 46 17.98 7.91 -5.24
N ASN A 47 18.56 6.76 -5.50
CA ASN A 47 18.78 6.31 -6.86
C ASN A 47 17.58 5.46 -7.28
N LEU A 48 16.93 5.77 -8.39
CA LEU A 48 15.90 4.92 -8.96
C LEU A 48 16.52 3.55 -9.27
N GLY A 49 16.16 2.56 -8.48
CA GLY A 49 16.66 1.20 -8.60
C GLY A 49 15.77 0.33 -9.48
N ARG A 50 15.45 -0.88 -9.02
CA ARG A 50 14.62 -1.81 -9.78
C ARG A 50 13.18 -1.33 -9.90
N ARG A 51 12.64 -1.28 -11.13
CA ARG A 51 11.21 -1.03 -11.36
C ARG A 51 10.38 -2.19 -10.78
N LEU A 52 9.43 -1.87 -9.91
CA LEU A 52 8.50 -2.81 -9.29
C LEU A 52 7.21 -2.96 -10.10
N GLY A 53 6.71 -1.86 -10.67
CA GLY A 53 5.50 -1.86 -11.46
C GLY A 53 5.27 -0.52 -12.17
N SER A 54 4.29 -0.50 -13.07
CA SER A 54 3.82 0.70 -13.76
C SER A 54 2.34 0.56 -14.09
N GLY A 55 1.66 1.69 -14.12
CA GLY A 55 0.25 1.78 -14.50
C GLY A 55 -0.12 3.20 -14.88
N GLY A 56 -1.40 3.46 -15.12
CA GLY A 56 -1.88 4.79 -15.54
C GLY A 56 -1.63 5.93 -14.55
N GLN A 57 -1.25 5.64 -13.31
CA GLN A 57 -0.90 6.67 -12.33
C GLN A 57 0.59 6.97 -12.28
N GLY A 58 1.45 6.13 -12.89
CA GLY A 58 2.91 6.31 -12.86
C GLY A 58 3.68 5.01 -12.68
N VAL A 59 4.91 5.13 -12.21
CA VAL A 59 5.87 4.02 -12.07
C VAL A 59 6.35 3.91 -10.64
N VAL A 60 6.47 2.67 -10.14
CA VAL A 60 6.98 2.38 -8.81
C VAL A 60 8.37 1.74 -8.92
N PHE A 61 9.31 2.27 -8.14
CA PHE A 61 10.70 1.79 -8.08
C PHE A 61 11.04 1.32 -6.66
N LEU A 62 11.76 0.21 -6.56
CA LEU A 62 12.49 -0.15 -5.35
C LEU A 62 13.77 0.67 -5.31
N THR A 63 14.04 1.31 -4.18
CA THR A 63 15.27 2.04 -3.93
C THR A 63 15.78 1.77 -2.51
N THR A 64 16.90 2.36 -2.17
CA THR A 64 17.48 2.29 -0.83
C THR A 64 17.63 3.71 -0.29
N ARG A 65 16.98 3.99 0.82
CA ARG A 65 17.24 5.19 1.62
C ARG A 65 18.52 4.95 2.42
N LYS A 66 19.49 5.85 2.26
CA LYS A 66 20.78 5.78 2.92
C LYS A 66 20.87 6.82 4.04
N GLY A 67 21.27 6.39 5.20
CA GLY A 67 21.64 7.22 6.34
C GLY A 67 23.16 7.20 6.59
N THR A 68 23.58 7.66 7.76
CA THR A 68 24.97 7.61 8.21
C THR A 68 25.35 6.23 8.71
N ASP A 69 26.64 5.97 8.84
CA ASP A 69 27.20 4.78 9.49
C ASP A 69 26.68 3.44 8.94
N GLY A 70 26.42 3.40 7.63
CA GLY A 70 25.93 2.19 6.95
C GLY A 70 24.44 1.92 7.12
N PHE A 71 23.67 2.82 7.73
CA PHE A 71 22.22 2.68 7.79
C PHE A 71 21.61 2.67 6.37
N THR A 72 20.92 1.59 6.03
CA THR A 72 20.24 1.44 4.75
C THR A 72 18.85 0.86 4.96
N LEU A 73 17.85 1.44 4.30
CA LEU A 73 16.47 0.97 4.36
C LEU A 73 15.90 0.84 2.95
N PRO A 74 15.42 -0.34 2.53
CA PRO A 74 14.70 -0.47 1.27
C PRO A 74 13.36 0.27 1.37
N VAL A 75 13.06 1.11 0.37
CA VAL A 75 11.82 1.86 0.25
C VAL A 75 11.28 1.78 -1.17
N ALA A 76 9.99 2.01 -1.34
CA ALA A 76 9.35 2.11 -2.65
C ALA A 76 9.06 3.57 -2.97
N LEU A 77 9.38 3.99 -4.20
CA LEU A 77 9.09 5.33 -4.72
C LEU A 77 8.05 5.23 -5.84
N LYS A 78 6.89 5.83 -5.65
CA LYS A 78 5.89 6.01 -6.71
C LYS A 78 6.08 7.37 -7.36
N VAL A 79 6.53 7.37 -8.60
CA VAL A 79 6.69 8.58 -9.44
C VAL A 79 5.40 8.76 -10.23
N PHE A 80 4.66 9.83 -9.96
CA PHE A 80 3.36 10.08 -10.59
C PHE A 80 3.52 10.60 -12.00
N SER A 81 2.86 9.95 -13.00
CA SER A 81 2.87 10.37 -14.39
C SER A 81 1.91 11.54 -14.63
N PRO A 82 2.32 12.59 -15.35
CA PRO A 82 1.41 13.65 -15.81
C PRO A 82 0.55 13.26 -17.02
N GLU A 83 0.86 12.16 -17.73
CA GLU A 83 0.25 11.78 -19.02
C GLU A 83 -1.28 11.73 -19.05
N ARG A 84 -1.91 11.43 -17.92
CA ARG A 84 -3.37 11.32 -17.80
C ARG A 84 -4.08 12.65 -17.54
N TYR A 85 -3.36 13.76 -17.48
CA TYR A 85 -3.91 15.08 -17.14
C TYR A 85 -3.82 16.01 -18.33
N ASP A 86 -4.89 16.75 -18.59
CA ASP A 86 -5.00 17.64 -19.74
C ASP A 86 -4.17 18.93 -19.61
N SER A 87 -3.69 19.24 -18.40
CA SER A 87 -2.85 20.40 -18.12
C SER A 87 -1.98 20.22 -16.88
N GLU A 88 -0.95 21.05 -16.77
CA GLU A 88 -0.08 21.11 -15.59
C GLU A 88 -0.86 21.51 -14.33
N SER A 89 -1.82 22.43 -14.47
CA SER A 89 -2.70 22.83 -13.37
C SER A 89 -3.60 21.68 -12.89
N ALA A 90 -4.14 20.87 -13.80
CA ALA A 90 -4.94 19.70 -13.48
C ALA A 90 -4.08 18.63 -12.76
N TYR A 91 -2.85 18.42 -13.23
CA TYR A 91 -1.88 17.55 -12.56
C TYR A 91 -1.58 18.04 -11.14
N SER A 92 -1.20 19.32 -10.99
CA SER A 92 -0.89 19.90 -9.67
C SER A 92 -2.05 19.79 -8.70
N ALA A 93 -3.28 20.13 -9.12
CA ALA A 93 -4.47 20.02 -8.28
C ALA A 93 -4.75 18.56 -7.85
N ALA A 94 -4.54 17.59 -8.75
CA ALA A 94 -4.66 16.18 -8.41
C ALA A 94 -3.60 15.74 -7.42
N MET A 95 -2.35 16.16 -7.59
CA MET A 95 -1.25 15.83 -6.70
C MET A 95 -1.41 16.43 -5.31
N GLU A 96 -1.88 17.66 -5.19
CA GLU A 96 -2.22 18.29 -3.90
C GLU A 96 -3.30 17.51 -3.14
N ARG A 97 -4.30 17.01 -3.85
CA ARG A 97 -5.34 16.17 -3.26
C ARG A 97 -4.78 14.85 -2.76
N ILE A 98 -3.97 14.17 -3.60
CA ILE A 98 -3.30 12.92 -3.21
C ILE A 98 -2.38 13.15 -2.01
N ALA A 99 -1.59 14.22 -2.00
CA ALA A 99 -0.70 14.55 -0.89
C ALA A 99 -1.46 14.75 0.42
N ARG A 100 -2.59 15.47 0.40
CA ARG A 100 -3.44 15.68 1.60
C ARG A 100 -3.99 14.37 2.15
N VAL A 101 -4.51 13.50 1.29
CA VAL A 101 -5.01 12.19 1.71
C VAL A 101 -3.87 11.31 2.20
N SER A 102 -2.73 11.31 1.51
CA SER A 102 -1.53 10.56 1.92
C SER A 102 -1.03 10.96 3.30
N ALA A 103 -1.05 12.27 3.61
CA ALA A 103 -0.66 12.78 4.93
C ALA A 103 -1.62 12.32 6.06
N GLN A 104 -2.91 12.15 5.76
CA GLN A 104 -3.87 11.59 6.71
C GLN A 104 -3.66 10.07 6.88
N VAL A 105 -3.44 9.35 5.78
CA VAL A 105 -3.15 7.91 5.80
C VAL A 105 -1.87 7.61 6.56
N ALA A 106 -0.82 8.42 6.39
CA ALA A 106 0.46 8.28 7.10
C ALA A 106 0.33 8.36 8.64
N GLN A 107 -0.76 8.92 9.16
CA GLN A 107 -1.04 8.99 10.61
C GLN A 107 -1.81 7.78 11.13
N ILE A 108 -2.26 6.88 10.25
CA ILE A 108 -3.02 5.69 10.62
C ILE A 108 -2.05 4.57 10.99
N GLN A 109 -2.04 4.19 12.25
CA GLN A 109 -1.26 3.04 12.72
C GLN A 109 -2.05 1.75 12.48
N GLN A 110 -1.82 1.11 11.33
CA GLN A 110 -2.50 -0.13 10.94
C GLN A 110 -1.58 -1.01 10.06
N ASP A 111 -1.21 -2.18 10.57
CA ASP A 111 -0.24 -3.08 9.94
C ASP A 111 -0.66 -3.60 8.55
N ASN A 112 -1.97 -3.65 8.29
CA ASN A 112 -2.52 -4.12 7.03
C ASN A 112 -2.79 -3.00 6.01
N LEU A 113 -2.34 -1.77 6.30
CA LEU A 113 -2.39 -0.62 5.42
C LEU A 113 -0.98 -0.18 5.04
N LEU A 114 -0.80 0.26 3.80
CA LEU A 114 0.48 0.80 3.31
C LEU A 114 0.95 1.97 4.18
N ASP A 115 2.20 1.92 4.63
CA ASP A 115 2.85 3.04 5.32
C ASP A 115 3.42 4.04 4.31
N VAL A 116 2.88 5.26 4.33
CA VAL A 116 3.39 6.39 3.55
C VAL A 116 4.37 7.17 4.40
N GLN A 117 5.60 7.29 3.92
CA GLN A 117 6.70 7.89 4.68
C GLN A 117 6.99 9.34 4.29
N ASN A 118 6.78 9.69 3.00
CA ASN A 118 7.06 11.03 2.53
C ASN A 118 6.33 11.33 1.21
N PHE A 119 6.15 12.62 0.90
CA PHE A 119 5.61 13.08 -0.38
C PHE A 119 6.39 14.32 -0.81
N VAL A 120 7.17 14.17 -1.88
CA VAL A 120 8.12 15.19 -2.33
C VAL A 120 7.90 15.59 -3.77
N GLU A 121 8.51 16.70 -4.15
CA GLU A 121 8.52 17.19 -5.52
C GLU A 121 9.95 17.24 -6.06
N GLN A 122 10.13 16.80 -7.31
CA GLN A 122 11.35 17.02 -8.06
C GLN A 122 11.01 17.43 -9.50
N ARG A 123 11.46 18.60 -9.93
CA ARG A 123 11.18 19.14 -11.27
C ARG A 123 9.69 19.14 -11.61
N GLN A 124 8.86 19.58 -10.67
CA GLN A 124 7.39 19.60 -10.75
C GLN A 124 6.72 18.21 -10.80
N ILE A 125 7.48 17.12 -10.77
CA ILE A 125 6.95 15.77 -10.67
C ILE A 125 6.83 15.38 -9.20
N ARG A 126 5.67 14.84 -8.81
CA ARG A 126 5.41 14.37 -7.45
C ARG A 126 5.85 12.92 -7.28
N ILE A 127 6.46 12.66 -6.13
CA ILE A 127 7.00 11.35 -5.76
C ILE A 127 6.52 11.03 -4.35
N MET A 128 5.90 9.86 -4.18
CA MET A 128 5.52 9.32 -2.88
C MET A 128 6.57 8.29 -2.45
N GLU A 129 7.14 8.48 -1.27
CA GLU A 129 7.98 7.48 -0.61
C GLU A 129 7.12 6.68 0.35
N MET A 130 7.24 5.36 0.29
CA MET A 130 6.45 4.42 1.08
C MET A 130 7.30 3.20 1.47
N GLU A 131 6.83 2.44 2.44
CA GLU A 131 7.49 1.18 2.79
C GLU A 131 7.63 0.27 1.57
N TRP A 132 8.74 -0.45 1.49
CA TRP A 132 8.85 -1.57 0.56
C TRP A 132 8.27 -2.83 1.19
N ILE A 133 7.36 -3.48 0.48
CA ILE A 133 6.72 -4.71 0.90
C ILE A 133 7.36 -5.88 0.16
N ASP A 134 8.07 -6.75 0.90
CA ASP A 134 8.60 -8.00 0.35
C ASP A 134 7.48 -9.03 0.23
N GLY A 135 6.92 -9.15 -0.96
CA GLY A 135 5.77 -10.01 -1.23
C GLY A 135 5.30 -9.92 -2.68
N TYR A 136 4.11 -10.44 -2.92
CA TYR A 136 3.42 -10.36 -4.21
C TYR A 136 2.02 -9.80 -4.02
N ASP A 137 1.54 -9.03 -4.98
CA ASP A 137 0.12 -8.69 -5.04
C ASP A 137 -0.73 -9.93 -5.39
N LEU A 138 -2.01 -9.88 -5.04
CA LEU A 138 -2.91 -11.04 -5.25
C LEU A 138 -3.07 -11.38 -6.73
N SER A 139 -3.06 -10.40 -7.64
CA SER A 139 -3.18 -10.68 -9.07
C SER A 139 -2.01 -11.53 -9.57
N ARG A 140 -0.80 -11.26 -9.05
CA ARG A 140 0.39 -12.08 -9.34
C ARG A 140 0.34 -13.45 -8.65
N LEU A 141 -0.13 -13.52 -7.41
CA LEU A 141 -0.28 -14.80 -6.70
C LEU A 141 -1.30 -15.73 -7.34
N LEU A 142 -2.34 -15.15 -7.95
CA LEU A 142 -3.38 -15.90 -8.66
C LEU A 142 -2.97 -16.25 -10.10
N ALA A 143 -1.92 -15.65 -10.67
CA ALA A 143 -1.48 -15.90 -12.02
C ALA A 143 -1.07 -17.39 -12.23
N PRO A 144 -1.56 -18.04 -13.29
CA PRO A 144 -1.32 -19.48 -13.52
C PRO A 144 0.16 -19.83 -13.63
N ASP A 145 0.93 -18.98 -14.32
CA ASP A 145 2.36 -19.17 -14.56
C ASP A 145 3.18 -19.19 -13.24
N LEU A 146 2.76 -18.44 -12.23
CA LEU A 146 3.45 -18.45 -10.92
C LEU A 146 3.28 -19.81 -10.22
N LEU A 147 2.10 -20.39 -10.29
CA LEU A 147 1.83 -21.69 -9.67
C LEU A 147 2.62 -22.80 -10.39
N GLU A 148 2.67 -22.78 -11.72
CA GLU A 148 3.46 -23.71 -12.54
C GLU A 148 4.96 -23.61 -12.22
N GLN A 149 5.51 -22.39 -12.24
CA GLN A 149 6.91 -22.15 -11.87
C GLN A 149 7.23 -22.61 -10.45
N THR A 150 6.28 -22.46 -9.53
CA THR A 150 6.44 -22.92 -8.15
C THR A 150 6.51 -24.43 -8.09
N ARG A 151 5.65 -25.14 -8.84
CA ARG A 151 5.65 -26.60 -8.92
C ARG A 151 7.00 -27.17 -9.36
N GLU A 152 7.64 -26.51 -10.32
CA GLU A 152 8.97 -26.95 -10.84
C GLU A 152 10.12 -26.73 -9.82
N ARG A 153 9.95 -25.84 -8.84
CA ARG A 153 11.00 -25.40 -7.94
C ARG A 153 10.91 -25.99 -6.53
N VAL A 154 9.82 -26.64 -6.18
CA VAL A 154 9.60 -27.17 -4.83
C VAL A 154 9.61 -28.69 -4.81
N SER A 155 9.88 -29.30 -3.65
CA SER A 155 9.77 -30.75 -3.47
C SER A 155 8.32 -31.23 -3.59
N ALA A 156 8.12 -32.52 -3.87
CA ALA A 156 6.79 -33.13 -3.98
C ALA A 156 5.95 -32.93 -2.72
N SER A 157 6.53 -33.11 -1.54
CA SER A 157 5.83 -32.89 -0.26
C SER A 157 5.45 -31.44 -0.03
N ARG A 158 6.32 -30.49 -0.44
CA ARG A 158 6.00 -29.06 -0.36
C ARG A 158 4.91 -28.67 -1.34
N TRP A 159 4.94 -29.24 -2.54
CA TRP A 159 3.88 -29.05 -3.54
C TRP A 159 2.54 -29.59 -3.05
N GLU A 160 2.51 -30.76 -2.47
CA GLU A 160 1.30 -31.35 -1.91
C GLU A 160 0.70 -30.44 -0.80
N TYR A 161 1.54 -29.94 0.12
CA TYR A 161 1.13 -28.99 1.12
C TYR A 161 0.53 -27.72 0.50
N LEU A 162 1.23 -27.08 -0.46
CA LEU A 162 0.75 -25.86 -1.11
C LEU A 162 -0.61 -26.07 -1.76
N ASN A 163 -0.77 -27.18 -2.50
CA ASN A 163 -2.00 -27.48 -3.24
C ASN A 163 -3.17 -27.87 -2.34
N ASN A 164 -2.91 -28.46 -1.19
CA ASN A 164 -3.96 -28.89 -0.24
C ASN A 164 -4.35 -27.76 0.72
N VAL A 165 -3.44 -26.86 1.09
CA VAL A 165 -3.64 -25.90 2.20
C VAL A 165 -3.73 -24.46 1.72
N ILE A 166 -3.00 -24.07 0.65
CA ILE A 166 -2.85 -22.65 0.28
C ILE A 166 -3.54 -22.29 -1.02
N VAL A 167 -3.14 -22.95 -2.13
CA VAL A 167 -3.52 -22.58 -3.50
C VAL A 167 -3.67 -23.81 -4.37
N THR A 168 -4.60 -23.77 -5.32
CA THR A 168 -4.80 -24.86 -6.27
C THR A 168 -5.15 -24.29 -7.65
N PRO A 169 -4.91 -25.03 -8.76
CA PRO A 169 -5.37 -24.61 -10.07
C PRO A 169 -6.88 -24.34 -10.09
N GLY A 170 -7.28 -23.30 -10.78
CA GLY A 170 -8.67 -22.94 -11.03
C GLY A 170 -8.98 -22.93 -12.53
N PRO A 171 -10.18 -22.50 -12.93
CA PRO A 171 -10.63 -22.58 -14.34
C PRO A 171 -9.85 -21.65 -15.30
N ARG A 172 -9.42 -20.49 -14.82
CA ARG A 172 -8.68 -19.49 -15.63
C ARG A 172 -7.40 -19.01 -14.95
N GLN A 173 -7.38 -19.02 -13.62
CA GLN A 173 -6.24 -18.64 -12.80
C GLN A 173 -6.22 -19.51 -11.55
N SER A 174 -5.18 -19.44 -10.75
CA SER A 174 -5.09 -20.13 -9.46
C SER A 174 -6.19 -19.64 -8.52
N ARG A 175 -6.61 -20.50 -7.60
CA ARG A 175 -7.56 -20.15 -6.53
C ARG A 175 -6.98 -20.46 -5.16
N LEU A 176 -7.28 -19.62 -4.20
CA LEU A 176 -6.86 -19.83 -2.82
C LEU A 176 -7.81 -20.76 -2.09
N LYS A 177 -7.29 -21.48 -1.12
CA LYS A 177 -8.13 -22.26 -0.20
C LYS A 177 -8.94 -21.31 0.70
N PRO A 178 -10.18 -21.66 1.06
CA PRO A 178 -11.08 -20.76 1.80
C PRO A 178 -10.47 -20.16 3.06
N GLY A 179 -9.73 -20.93 3.86
CA GLY A 179 -9.09 -20.43 5.06
C GLY A 179 -8.06 -19.33 4.81
N VAL A 180 -7.29 -19.43 3.70
CA VAL A 180 -6.33 -18.40 3.28
C VAL A 180 -7.04 -17.16 2.78
N ALA A 181 -8.07 -17.33 1.93
CA ALA A 181 -8.85 -16.22 1.40
C ALA A 181 -9.53 -15.42 2.53
N ILE A 182 -10.12 -16.10 3.51
CA ILE A 182 -10.77 -15.47 4.68
C ILE A 182 -9.74 -14.73 5.55
N ALA A 183 -8.54 -15.28 5.75
CA ALA A 183 -7.48 -14.61 6.49
C ALA A 183 -7.08 -13.28 5.81
N ILE A 184 -6.88 -13.28 4.49
CA ILE A 184 -6.57 -12.09 3.71
C ILE A 184 -7.70 -11.06 3.81
N VAL A 185 -8.96 -11.48 3.62
CA VAL A 185 -10.12 -10.58 3.69
C VAL A 185 -10.24 -9.95 5.07
N ARG A 186 -10.05 -10.71 6.16
CA ARG A 186 -10.07 -10.18 7.52
C ARG A 186 -9.04 -9.07 7.73
N GLU A 187 -7.84 -9.24 7.21
CA GLU A 187 -6.77 -8.24 7.30
C GLU A 187 -7.09 -7.01 6.45
N CYS A 188 -7.63 -7.20 5.24
CA CYS A 188 -8.12 -6.10 4.41
C CYS A 188 -9.26 -5.32 5.07
N LEU A 189 -10.20 -6.01 5.72
CA LEU A 189 -11.29 -5.36 6.47
C LEU A 189 -10.74 -4.50 7.63
N ALA A 190 -9.69 -4.95 8.32
CA ALA A 190 -9.03 -4.16 9.36
C ALA A 190 -8.40 -2.86 8.78
N ALA A 191 -7.77 -2.94 7.60
CA ALA A 191 -7.23 -1.78 6.90
C ALA A 191 -8.33 -0.81 6.45
N LEU A 192 -9.40 -1.31 5.81
CA LEU A 192 -10.53 -0.49 5.37
C LEU A 192 -11.25 0.16 6.56
N ALA A 193 -11.46 -0.57 7.65
CA ALA A 193 -12.05 -0.01 8.86
C ALA A 193 -11.21 1.14 9.45
N ALA A 194 -9.88 1.06 9.35
CA ALA A 194 -9.00 2.15 9.79
C ALA A 194 -9.12 3.38 8.91
N LEU A 195 -9.21 3.24 7.59
CA LEU A 195 -9.47 4.33 6.65
C LEU A 195 -10.84 4.96 6.87
N HIS A 196 -11.89 4.14 6.95
CA HIS A 196 -13.28 4.59 7.08
C HIS A 196 -13.52 5.36 8.38
N ARG A 197 -12.85 5.01 9.48
CA ARG A 197 -12.92 5.75 10.77
C ARG A 197 -12.44 7.19 10.65
N VAL A 198 -11.57 7.50 9.72
CA VAL A 198 -11.10 8.87 9.44
C VAL A 198 -11.75 9.46 8.18
N ASN A 199 -12.88 8.89 7.75
CA ASN A 199 -13.66 9.31 6.58
C ASN A 199 -12.86 9.28 5.27
N ILE A 200 -11.92 8.36 5.12
CA ILE A 200 -11.19 8.10 3.88
C ILE A 200 -11.74 6.81 3.26
N LEU A 201 -12.06 6.88 1.96
CA LEU A 201 -12.36 5.73 1.12
C LEU A 201 -11.14 5.36 0.31
N HIS A 202 -10.87 4.07 0.14
CA HIS A 202 -9.78 3.59 -0.71
C HIS A 202 -10.08 3.82 -2.20
N GLY A 203 -11.29 3.50 -2.64
CA GLY A 203 -11.85 3.83 -3.97
C GLY A 203 -11.34 2.99 -5.14
N ASP A 204 -10.38 2.07 -4.94
CA ASP A 204 -9.87 1.15 -5.99
C ASP A 204 -9.36 -0.16 -5.37
N VAL A 205 -10.18 -0.80 -4.52
CA VAL A 205 -9.87 -2.11 -3.95
C VAL A 205 -9.95 -3.17 -5.04
N LYS A 206 -8.85 -3.88 -5.28
CA LYS A 206 -8.73 -4.94 -6.28
C LYS A 206 -7.54 -5.86 -5.97
N SER A 207 -7.45 -7.00 -6.62
CA SER A 207 -6.38 -7.99 -6.38
C SER A 207 -4.96 -7.43 -6.57
N SER A 208 -4.74 -6.54 -7.53
CA SER A 208 -3.42 -5.90 -7.72
C SER A 208 -3.08 -4.83 -6.67
N ASN A 209 -4.05 -4.38 -5.87
CA ASN A 209 -3.87 -3.41 -4.79
C ASN A 209 -3.86 -4.06 -3.40
N ILE A 210 -3.77 -5.39 -3.32
CA ILE A 210 -3.60 -6.15 -2.09
C ILE A 210 -2.33 -6.99 -2.21
N MET A 211 -1.33 -6.70 -1.38
CA MET A 211 -0.10 -7.50 -1.33
C MET A 211 -0.14 -8.49 -0.17
N VAL A 212 0.39 -9.68 -0.42
CA VAL A 212 0.67 -10.67 0.63
C VAL A 212 2.18 -10.71 0.85
N LYS A 213 2.59 -10.38 2.07
CA LYS A 213 3.99 -10.40 2.48
C LYS A 213 4.53 -11.82 2.51
N ARG A 214 5.84 -11.97 2.44
CA ARG A 214 6.52 -13.26 2.65
C ARG A 214 6.21 -13.91 4.01
N THR A 215 5.84 -13.09 5.00
CA THR A 215 5.40 -13.52 6.33
C THR A 215 3.97 -14.03 6.38
N GLY A 216 3.20 -13.90 5.29
CA GLY A 216 1.82 -14.35 5.16
C GLY A 216 0.75 -13.29 5.42
N ASN A 217 1.11 -12.11 5.92
CA ASN A 217 0.14 -11.04 6.19
C ASN A 217 -0.20 -10.25 4.91
N ALA A 218 -1.46 -9.86 4.77
CA ALA A 218 -1.91 -9.01 3.68
C ALA A 218 -1.83 -7.51 4.03
N LYS A 219 -1.58 -6.70 3.02
CA LYS A 219 -1.63 -5.23 3.08
C LYS A 219 -2.40 -4.66 1.90
N ILE A 220 -3.29 -3.72 2.18
CA ILE A 220 -3.87 -2.86 1.14
C ILE A 220 -2.83 -1.81 0.76
N ILE A 221 -2.60 -1.67 -0.54
CA ILE A 221 -1.64 -0.74 -1.14
C ILE A 221 -2.35 0.21 -2.11
N ASP A 222 -1.61 1.18 -2.63
CA ASP A 222 -2.05 2.15 -3.64
C ASP A 222 -3.22 3.06 -3.24
N ILE A 223 -2.91 4.00 -2.37
CA ILE A 223 -3.84 5.07 -1.94
C ILE A 223 -3.98 6.21 -2.97
N GLY A 224 -3.48 6.05 -4.20
CA GLY A 224 -3.55 7.09 -5.24
C GLY A 224 -4.97 7.42 -5.71
N SER A 225 -5.93 6.53 -5.45
CA SER A 225 -7.36 6.73 -5.70
C SER A 225 -8.15 7.07 -4.43
N ALA A 226 -7.49 7.08 -3.27
CA ALA A 226 -8.13 7.34 -2.00
C ALA A 226 -8.62 8.80 -1.89
N VAL A 227 -9.74 9.00 -1.22
CA VAL A 227 -10.39 10.31 -1.08
C VAL A 227 -11.10 10.44 0.25
N THR A 228 -11.20 11.68 0.74
CA THR A 228 -12.06 11.97 1.88
C THR A 228 -13.53 12.06 1.43
N LEU A 229 -14.45 11.54 2.23
CA LEU A 229 -15.90 11.59 1.97
C LEU A 229 -16.39 13.03 1.71
N ALA A 230 -15.84 14.01 2.41
CA ALA A 230 -16.24 15.40 2.31
C ALA A 230 -15.85 16.10 1.00
N THR A 231 -14.81 15.60 0.30
CA THR A 231 -14.25 16.25 -0.90
C THR A 231 -14.22 15.34 -2.13
N ALA A 232 -15.04 14.31 -2.07
CA ALA A 232 -15.11 13.31 -3.13
C ALA A 232 -15.61 13.93 -4.45
N PRO A 233 -14.83 13.91 -5.54
CA PRO A 233 -15.31 14.37 -6.84
C PRO A 233 -16.39 13.44 -7.37
N SER A 234 -17.38 14.00 -8.07
CA SER A 234 -18.51 13.27 -8.68
C SER A 234 -18.09 12.28 -9.77
N HIS A 235 -16.95 12.49 -10.42
CA HIS A 235 -16.40 11.57 -11.42
C HIS A 235 -15.05 11.05 -10.97
N ARG A 236 -14.91 9.72 -10.90
CA ARG A 236 -13.69 9.04 -10.48
C ARG A 236 -13.29 7.96 -11.45
N THR A 237 -11.99 7.77 -11.58
CA THR A 237 -11.47 6.56 -12.23
C THR A 237 -11.62 5.38 -11.26
N CYS A 238 -12.28 4.34 -11.69
CA CYS A 238 -12.39 3.06 -10.99
C CYS A 238 -11.96 1.93 -11.93
N THR A 239 -11.72 0.77 -11.36
CA THR A 239 -11.54 -0.47 -12.13
C THR A 239 -12.91 -1.15 -12.24
N PRO A 240 -13.59 -1.11 -13.43
CA PRO A 240 -15.01 -1.47 -13.55
C PRO A 240 -15.32 -2.88 -13.01
N ALA A 241 -14.43 -3.84 -13.22
CA ALA A 241 -14.63 -5.23 -12.74
C ALA A 241 -14.80 -5.31 -11.21
N TYR A 242 -14.15 -4.42 -10.44
CA TYR A 242 -14.22 -4.40 -8.98
C TYR A 242 -15.09 -3.28 -8.42
N ALA A 243 -15.47 -2.30 -9.21
CA ALA A 243 -16.29 -1.18 -8.75
C ALA A 243 -17.68 -1.64 -8.33
N ALA A 244 -18.21 -1.09 -7.24
CA ALA A 244 -19.58 -1.33 -6.80
C ALA A 244 -20.61 -0.80 -7.82
N PRO A 245 -21.87 -1.31 -7.86
CA PRO A 245 -22.87 -0.89 -8.81
C PRO A 245 -23.14 0.62 -8.77
N GLU A 246 -23.28 1.20 -7.58
CA GLU A 246 -23.51 2.64 -7.38
C GLU A 246 -22.37 3.50 -7.94
N VAL A 247 -21.12 2.98 -7.88
CA VAL A 247 -19.95 3.66 -8.43
C VAL A 247 -19.99 3.68 -9.96
N LEU A 248 -20.37 2.57 -10.58
CA LEU A 248 -20.57 2.47 -12.03
C LEU A 248 -21.69 3.38 -12.50
N GLU A 249 -22.73 3.58 -11.70
CA GLU A 249 -23.84 4.48 -11.98
C GLU A 249 -23.49 5.96 -11.80
N GLY A 250 -22.26 6.27 -11.41
CA GLY A 250 -21.83 7.65 -11.13
C GLY A 250 -22.39 8.23 -9.84
N ARG A 251 -22.92 7.38 -8.96
CA ARG A 251 -23.36 7.76 -7.61
C ARG A 251 -22.17 7.86 -6.65
N ASP A 252 -22.43 8.43 -5.47
CA ASP A 252 -21.40 8.65 -4.48
C ASP A 252 -20.80 7.34 -3.94
N HIS A 253 -19.49 7.33 -3.83
CA HIS A 253 -18.75 6.29 -3.13
C HIS A 253 -19.05 6.32 -1.63
N SER A 254 -19.11 5.15 -1.04
CA SER A 254 -19.32 4.97 0.40
C SER A 254 -18.38 3.88 0.95
N PRO A 255 -18.28 3.72 2.27
CA PRO A 255 -17.61 2.56 2.84
C PRO A 255 -18.12 1.22 2.28
N SER A 256 -19.41 1.12 1.96
CA SER A 256 -19.99 -0.08 1.35
C SER A 256 -19.45 -0.36 -0.05
N SER A 257 -19.08 0.67 -0.80
CA SER A 257 -18.46 0.49 -2.12
C SER A 257 -17.09 -0.19 -2.04
N ASP A 258 -16.25 0.18 -1.05
CA ASP A 258 -14.97 -0.51 -0.79
C ASP A 258 -15.19 -1.96 -0.35
N LEU A 259 -16.24 -2.21 0.47
CA LEU A 259 -16.59 -3.56 0.91
C LEU A 259 -17.10 -4.43 -0.23
N ALA A 260 -17.90 -3.89 -1.14
CA ALA A 260 -18.34 -4.59 -2.34
C ALA A 260 -17.16 -4.97 -3.22
N SER A 261 -16.21 -4.03 -3.42
CA SER A 261 -14.97 -4.29 -4.16
C SER A 261 -14.14 -5.41 -3.53
N LEU A 262 -14.01 -5.44 -2.20
CA LEU A 262 -13.34 -6.52 -1.47
C LEU A 262 -14.11 -7.85 -1.60
N GLY A 263 -15.45 -7.82 -1.64
CA GLY A 263 -16.29 -8.98 -1.92
C GLY A 263 -15.98 -9.60 -3.28
N TYR A 264 -15.80 -8.79 -4.32
CA TYR A 264 -15.42 -9.28 -5.65
C TYR A 264 -14.01 -9.89 -5.65
N VAL A 265 -13.06 -9.32 -4.89
CA VAL A 265 -11.74 -9.93 -4.69
C VAL A 265 -11.85 -11.28 -3.99
N LEU A 266 -12.73 -11.43 -3.00
CA LEU A 266 -12.97 -12.72 -2.35
C LEU A 266 -13.50 -13.77 -3.33
N VAL A 267 -14.49 -13.39 -4.16
CA VAL A 267 -15.02 -14.27 -5.20
C VAL A 267 -13.92 -14.68 -6.18
N GLU A 268 -13.07 -13.75 -6.62
CA GLU A 268 -11.91 -14.04 -7.48
C GLU A 268 -10.97 -15.05 -6.84
N MET A 269 -10.57 -14.85 -5.58
CA MET A 269 -9.67 -15.75 -4.85
C MET A 269 -10.24 -17.18 -4.74
N LEU A 270 -11.55 -17.32 -4.55
CA LEU A 270 -12.19 -18.62 -4.34
C LEU A 270 -12.57 -19.33 -5.65
N SER A 271 -12.99 -18.58 -6.67
CA SER A 271 -13.45 -19.15 -7.94
C SER A 271 -12.31 -19.52 -8.88
N GLY A 272 -11.16 -18.85 -8.79
CA GLY A 272 -10.07 -18.95 -9.77
C GLY A 272 -10.45 -18.33 -11.11
N GLN A 273 -11.22 -17.26 -11.08
CA GLN A 273 -11.61 -16.45 -12.24
C GLN A 273 -11.64 -14.99 -11.86
N PRO A 274 -11.18 -14.08 -12.76
CA PRO A 274 -11.39 -12.66 -12.58
C PRO A 274 -12.89 -12.34 -12.40
N PRO A 275 -13.26 -11.38 -11.57
CA PRO A 275 -14.66 -11.06 -11.37
C PRO A 275 -15.29 -10.61 -12.69
N PHE A 276 -16.50 -11.11 -12.96
CA PHE A 276 -17.26 -10.81 -14.19
C PHE A 276 -16.49 -11.11 -15.49
N ALA A 277 -15.67 -12.16 -15.50
CA ALA A 277 -14.88 -12.57 -16.65
C ALA A 277 -15.77 -12.82 -17.89
N GLY A 278 -15.45 -12.13 -18.99
CA GLY A 278 -16.18 -12.24 -20.27
C GLY A 278 -17.23 -11.15 -20.50
N LEU A 279 -17.57 -10.35 -19.49
CA LEU A 279 -18.42 -9.18 -19.69
C LEU A 279 -17.56 -8.00 -20.13
N THR A 280 -17.79 -7.52 -21.36
CA THR A 280 -17.05 -6.39 -21.96
C THR A 280 -17.88 -5.12 -22.04
N SER A 281 -19.21 -5.27 -22.05
CA SER A 281 -20.14 -4.13 -22.05
C SER A 281 -20.31 -3.59 -20.63
N PHE A 282 -20.29 -2.27 -20.51
CA PHE A 282 -20.56 -1.57 -19.25
C PHE A 282 -21.95 -1.92 -18.70
N GLN A 283 -22.94 -2.02 -19.60
CA GLN A 283 -24.34 -2.29 -19.23
C GLN A 283 -24.49 -3.72 -18.70
N ASP A 284 -23.91 -4.72 -19.38
CA ASP A 284 -23.96 -6.12 -18.93
C ASP A 284 -23.26 -6.28 -17.57
N LEU A 285 -22.14 -5.58 -17.37
CA LEU A 285 -21.42 -5.58 -16.10
C LEU A 285 -22.26 -5.01 -14.98
N LEU A 286 -22.92 -3.86 -15.22
CA LEU A 286 -23.78 -3.22 -14.23
C LEU A 286 -24.99 -4.09 -13.87
N GLU A 287 -25.63 -4.70 -14.89
CA GLU A 287 -26.78 -5.59 -14.71
C GLU A 287 -26.39 -6.84 -13.91
N ALA A 288 -25.27 -7.47 -14.26
CA ALA A 288 -24.75 -8.61 -13.53
C ALA A 288 -24.45 -8.29 -12.05
N LYS A 289 -23.91 -7.09 -11.76
CA LYS A 289 -23.64 -6.64 -10.39
C LYS A 289 -24.91 -6.33 -9.59
N ARG A 290 -25.97 -5.86 -10.24
CA ARG A 290 -27.27 -5.62 -9.59
C ARG A 290 -28.06 -6.89 -9.27
N SER A 291 -27.74 -7.99 -9.97
CA SER A 291 -28.39 -9.29 -9.79
C SER A 291 -27.74 -10.16 -8.70
N LEU A 292 -26.61 -9.73 -8.13
CA LEU A 292 -25.95 -10.39 -7.01
C LEU A 292 -26.57 -9.95 -5.67
#